data_b71e38fbaa9a8cb672830b2587c34849
#
_entry.id   b71e38fbaa9a8cb672830b2587c34849
#
_cell.length_a   1.000
_cell.length_b   1.000
_cell.length_c   1.000
_cell.angle_alpha   90.00
_cell.angle_beta   90.00
_cell.angle_gamma   90.00
#
_symmetry.space_group_name_H-M   'P 1'
#
loop_
_entity.id
_entity.type
_entity.pdbx_description
1 polymer ?
#
loop_
_entity_poly.entity_id
_entity_poly.type
_entity_poly.pdbx_seq_one_letter_code
_entity_poly.pdbx_strand_id
1 'polypeptide(L)'
;MTAPTMVAQCTAEFVGTFLLILTVGCNVLGGNAAWAGVSIAFVLMVSIYALGGISGANFNPAVSVTLGISKSIGGPGMDWTTVGIFAGTQCAAGVLAGVCYSLLFGQSFNLAPAKGFSWYHAGLCELLYTFMLTFVVMNVAVAKKNAAEKNQYYGMAIAFTVVAGAYGAGAVSGGCFNPAVALGIDLSSAGLGFGWSLVYIAFELLGAGMAAVLFKVVRPGDFGGEKSQITELVSEFLGTYMLVLTVGLNVLGKSKAAAFSIAAGLTSMIYALGDVSGAHFNPAVTVAILASGRCPELTPAKAGIYASVQIAGGIAAALTCSLVYQGAALGLGPAGKSTWMGASVAEIVFTFVLAYVVLCVAISQTTKVSHMFGFAIGSCVTVGGFAIGGISGGSLNPAVSPFACMWWRVEMFGSWNATSGFDLLLDVCALLLG
;
A
#
# COMPACT_ATOMS: atom_id res chain seq x y z
N MET A 1 -0.35 -7.16 -35.06
CA MET A 1 0.12 -5.77 -34.87
C MET A 1 1.63 -5.83 -34.60
N THR A 2 2.42 -4.98 -35.22
CA THR A 2 3.86 -4.86 -34.97
C THR A 2 4.08 -4.31 -33.54
N ALA A 3 5.13 -4.77 -32.87
CA ALA A 3 5.49 -4.25 -31.55
C ALA A 3 5.76 -2.73 -31.62
N PRO A 4 5.38 -1.95 -30.60
CA PRO A 4 5.65 -0.52 -30.55
C PRO A 4 7.16 -0.24 -30.66
N THR A 5 7.53 0.79 -31.41
CA THR A 5 8.93 1.22 -31.55
C THR A 5 9.44 1.81 -30.22
N MET A 6 10.76 1.82 -30.00
CA MET A 6 11.36 2.45 -28.80
C MET A 6 10.97 3.94 -28.70
N VAL A 7 10.86 4.66 -29.82
CA VAL A 7 10.42 6.06 -29.86
C VAL A 7 8.97 6.18 -29.33
N ALA A 8 8.06 5.29 -29.77
CA ALA A 8 6.68 5.29 -29.27
C ALA A 8 6.62 4.97 -27.77
N GLN A 9 7.43 4.02 -27.30
CA GLN A 9 7.52 3.68 -25.89
C GLN A 9 8.06 4.84 -25.04
N CYS A 10 9.15 5.47 -25.46
CA CYS A 10 9.69 6.66 -24.79
C CYS A 10 8.69 7.84 -24.80
N THR A 11 7.96 8.03 -25.90
CA THR A 11 6.91 9.06 -25.94
C THR A 11 5.81 8.78 -24.91
N ALA A 12 5.37 7.52 -24.80
CA ALA A 12 4.37 7.12 -23.81
C ALA A 12 4.87 7.32 -22.36
N GLU A 13 6.11 6.90 -22.07
CA GLU A 13 6.73 7.10 -20.76
C GLU A 13 6.89 8.59 -20.43
N PHE A 14 7.32 9.41 -21.41
CA PHE A 14 7.45 10.85 -21.22
C PHE A 14 6.11 11.50 -20.90
N VAL A 15 5.08 11.25 -21.72
CA VAL A 15 3.75 11.86 -21.56
C VAL A 15 3.12 11.45 -20.26
N GLY A 16 3.12 10.16 -19.92
CA GLY A 16 2.52 9.67 -18.66
C GLY A 16 3.23 10.21 -17.42
N THR A 17 4.56 10.24 -17.43
CA THR A 17 5.36 10.79 -16.31
C THR A 17 5.17 12.31 -16.21
N PHE A 18 5.15 13.02 -17.32
CA PHE A 18 4.92 14.46 -17.34
C PHE A 18 3.55 14.82 -16.74
N LEU A 19 2.48 14.14 -17.18
CA LEU A 19 1.13 14.39 -16.67
C LEU A 19 1.03 14.06 -15.17
N LEU A 20 1.66 12.99 -14.74
CA LEU A 20 1.70 12.61 -13.32
C LEU A 20 2.34 13.74 -12.48
N ILE A 21 3.54 14.18 -12.86
CA ILE A 21 4.30 15.15 -12.05
C ILE A 21 3.72 16.56 -12.17
N LEU A 22 3.19 16.95 -13.33
CA LEU A 22 2.43 18.18 -13.46
C LEU A 22 1.22 18.20 -12.52
N THR A 23 0.50 17.08 -12.45
CA THR A 23 -0.66 16.95 -11.54
C THR A 23 -0.25 17.01 -10.07
N VAL A 24 0.91 16.44 -9.69
CA VAL A 24 1.49 16.62 -8.34
C VAL A 24 1.68 18.10 -8.03
N GLY A 25 2.40 18.81 -8.88
CA GLY A 25 2.70 20.24 -8.68
C GLY A 25 1.44 21.09 -8.60
N CYS A 26 0.50 20.89 -9.52
CA CYS A 26 -0.76 21.64 -9.54
C CYS A 26 -1.62 21.40 -8.28
N ASN A 27 -1.68 20.16 -7.76
CA ASN A 27 -2.43 19.88 -6.53
C ASN A 27 -1.76 20.47 -5.29
N VAL A 28 -0.44 20.37 -5.17
CA VAL A 28 0.30 20.91 -4.02
C VAL A 28 0.21 22.43 -3.98
N LEU A 29 0.52 23.10 -5.09
CA LEU A 29 0.51 24.56 -5.18
C LEU A 29 -0.91 25.14 -5.17
N GLY A 30 -1.88 24.39 -5.67
CA GLY A 30 -3.32 24.75 -5.59
C GLY A 30 -3.92 24.55 -4.21
N GLY A 31 -3.21 24.01 -3.23
CA GLY A 31 -3.66 23.85 -1.85
C GLY A 31 -4.75 22.80 -1.63
N ASN A 32 -4.93 21.86 -2.56
CA ASN A 32 -6.03 20.90 -2.53
C ASN A 32 -5.68 19.62 -1.73
N ALA A 33 -5.22 19.78 -0.50
CA ALA A 33 -4.71 18.70 0.33
C ALA A 33 -5.70 17.53 0.55
N ALA A 34 -7.01 17.79 0.53
CA ALA A 34 -8.03 16.77 0.77
C ALA A 34 -8.16 15.79 -0.40
N TRP A 35 -7.98 16.25 -1.65
CA TRP A 35 -8.19 15.45 -2.86
C TRP A 35 -6.92 15.21 -3.67
N ALA A 36 -5.79 15.80 -3.27
CA ALA A 36 -4.53 15.69 -4.01
C ALA A 36 -4.12 14.24 -4.25
N GLY A 37 -4.13 13.40 -3.22
CA GLY A 37 -3.76 11.99 -3.35
C GLY A 37 -4.65 11.22 -4.33
N VAL A 38 -5.96 11.51 -4.36
CA VAL A 38 -6.91 10.91 -5.32
C VAL A 38 -6.64 11.42 -6.74
N SER A 39 -6.47 12.74 -6.91
CA SER A 39 -6.20 13.35 -8.21
C SER A 39 -4.91 12.81 -8.84
N ILE A 40 -3.84 12.71 -8.05
CA ILE A 40 -2.54 12.19 -8.51
C ILE A 40 -2.64 10.70 -8.85
N ALA A 41 -3.31 9.91 -8.01
CA ALA A 41 -3.53 8.49 -8.29
C ALA A 41 -4.36 8.27 -9.56
N PHE A 42 -5.36 9.10 -9.79
CA PHE A 42 -6.25 8.94 -10.95
C PHE A 42 -5.58 9.36 -12.25
N VAL A 43 -4.73 10.39 -12.27
CA VAL A 43 -3.95 10.68 -13.49
C VAL A 43 -3.00 9.53 -13.81
N LEU A 44 -2.40 8.89 -12.79
CA LEU A 44 -1.60 7.68 -13.00
C LEU A 44 -2.46 6.55 -13.58
N MET A 45 -3.62 6.28 -12.99
CA MET A 45 -4.54 5.24 -13.45
C MET A 45 -4.95 5.42 -14.91
N VAL A 46 -5.42 6.62 -15.29
CA VAL A 46 -5.88 6.86 -16.66
C VAL A 46 -4.73 6.80 -17.66
N SER A 47 -3.52 7.25 -17.26
CA SER A 47 -2.32 7.14 -18.08
C SER A 47 -1.87 5.69 -18.27
N ILE A 48 -1.97 4.86 -17.21
CA ILE A 48 -1.70 3.41 -17.28
C ILE A 48 -2.64 2.75 -18.30
N TYR A 49 -3.95 3.01 -18.22
CA TYR A 49 -4.91 2.43 -19.16
C TYR A 49 -4.72 2.94 -20.59
N ALA A 50 -4.36 4.21 -20.77
CA ALA A 50 -4.17 4.81 -22.10
C ALA A 50 -2.87 4.34 -22.78
N LEU A 51 -1.80 4.18 -22.03
CA LEU A 51 -0.44 4.05 -22.56
C LEU A 51 0.22 2.69 -22.25
N GLY A 52 -0.37 1.89 -21.39
CA GLY A 52 0.19 0.61 -20.93
C GLY A 52 0.42 -0.38 -22.08
N GLY A 53 -0.45 -0.40 -23.07
CA GLY A 53 -0.27 -1.22 -24.27
C GLY A 53 0.88 -0.79 -25.19
N ILE A 54 1.48 0.40 -24.95
CA ILE A 54 2.57 0.96 -25.74
C ILE A 54 3.93 0.73 -25.08
N SER A 55 4.09 1.15 -23.80
CA SER A 55 5.37 1.10 -23.09
C SER A 55 5.39 0.14 -21.91
N GLY A 56 4.23 -0.33 -21.45
CA GLY A 56 4.07 -0.97 -20.15
C GLY A 56 3.71 0.04 -19.04
N ALA A 57 3.74 1.36 -19.35
CA ALA A 57 3.32 2.44 -18.46
C ALA A 57 4.01 2.41 -17.09
N ASN A 58 5.32 2.41 -17.06
CA ASN A 58 6.09 2.44 -15.81
C ASN A 58 5.97 3.81 -15.12
N PHE A 59 6.20 4.89 -15.85
CA PHE A 59 6.14 6.30 -15.41
C PHE A 59 6.93 6.61 -14.14
N ASN A 60 7.86 5.71 -13.77
CA ASN A 60 8.56 5.74 -12.51
C ASN A 60 9.88 4.96 -12.64
N PRO A 61 11.05 5.60 -12.43
CA PRO A 61 12.34 4.90 -12.48
C PRO A 61 12.44 3.73 -11.48
N ALA A 62 11.80 3.80 -10.30
CA ALA A 62 11.81 2.71 -9.34
C ALA A 62 11.05 1.47 -9.88
N VAL A 63 9.94 1.66 -10.61
CA VAL A 63 9.23 0.59 -11.31
C VAL A 63 10.13 -0.02 -12.38
N SER A 64 10.76 0.80 -13.20
CA SER A 64 11.69 0.33 -14.26
C SER A 64 12.86 -0.47 -13.68
N VAL A 65 13.44 -0.01 -12.56
CA VAL A 65 14.52 -0.71 -11.85
C VAL A 65 14.04 -2.03 -11.26
N THR A 66 12.84 -2.09 -10.66
CA THR A 66 12.24 -3.33 -10.15
C THR A 66 12.14 -4.39 -11.25
N LEU A 67 11.69 -3.99 -12.46
CA LEU A 67 11.63 -4.86 -13.64
C LEU A 67 13.02 -5.34 -14.08
N GLY A 68 14.02 -4.46 -14.06
CA GLY A 68 15.40 -4.81 -14.36
C GLY A 68 15.98 -5.84 -13.39
N ILE A 69 15.78 -5.63 -12.09
CA ILE A 69 16.23 -6.57 -11.05
C ILE A 69 15.50 -7.91 -11.19
N SER A 70 14.18 -7.92 -11.37
CA SER A 70 13.40 -9.15 -11.55
C SER A 70 13.94 -9.97 -12.72
N LYS A 71 14.23 -9.34 -13.87
CA LYS A 71 14.82 -10.01 -15.02
C LYS A 71 16.22 -10.56 -14.71
N SER A 72 17.06 -9.81 -14.01
CA SER A 72 18.43 -10.23 -13.62
C SER A 72 18.45 -11.46 -12.72
N ILE A 73 17.40 -11.65 -11.90
CA ILE A 73 17.27 -12.83 -11.02
C ILE A 73 16.47 -13.98 -11.64
N GLY A 74 16.18 -13.90 -12.96
CA GLY A 74 15.55 -14.96 -13.76
C GLY A 74 14.03 -14.89 -13.88
N GLY A 75 13.40 -13.79 -13.48
CA GLY A 75 11.96 -13.55 -13.57
C GLY A 75 11.53 -12.76 -14.81
N PRO A 76 10.23 -12.46 -14.92
CA PRO A 76 9.73 -11.55 -15.94
C PRO A 76 10.19 -10.11 -15.65
N GLY A 77 10.47 -9.33 -16.68
CA GLY A 77 10.94 -7.96 -16.50
C GLY A 77 11.58 -7.35 -17.75
N MET A 78 12.41 -6.35 -17.56
CA MET A 78 12.99 -5.49 -18.60
C MET A 78 14.52 -5.59 -18.58
N ASP A 79 15.16 -5.46 -19.75
CA ASP A 79 16.63 -5.36 -19.82
C ASP A 79 17.14 -4.00 -19.34
N TRP A 80 18.39 -3.96 -18.83
CA TRP A 80 18.97 -2.76 -18.26
C TRP A 80 19.15 -1.59 -19.24
N THR A 81 19.30 -1.88 -20.52
CA THR A 81 19.37 -0.83 -21.57
C THR A 81 18.03 -0.10 -21.64
N THR A 82 16.93 -0.83 -21.69
CA THR A 82 15.58 -0.26 -21.69
C THR A 82 15.27 0.45 -20.36
N VAL A 83 15.66 -0.14 -19.21
CA VAL A 83 15.55 0.51 -17.90
C VAL A 83 16.23 1.87 -17.89
N GLY A 84 17.47 1.96 -18.40
CA GLY A 84 18.22 3.23 -18.46
C GLY A 84 17.55 4.26 -19.37
N ILE A 85 17.06 3.84 -20.54
CA ILE A 85 16.36 4.72 -21.49
C ILE A 85 15.06 5.25 -20.85
N PHE A 86 14.25 4.37 -20.22
CA PHE A 86 13.01 4.77 -19.59
C PHE A 86 13.26 5.69 -18.40
N ALA A 87 14.20 5.35 -17.52
CA ALA A 87 14.54 6.19 -16.36
C ALA A 87 15.00 7.59 -16.79
N GLY A 88 15.85 7.69 -17.81
CA GLY A 88 16.26 8.98 -18.37
C GLY A 88 15.09 9.78 -18.96
N THR A 89 14.20 9.11 -19.70
CA THR A 89 12.99 9.71 -20.28
C THR A 89 12.04 10.22 -19.20
N GLN A 90 11.80 9.41 -18.17
CA GLN A 90 10.94 9.74 -17.03
C GLN A 90 11.50 10.91 -16.22
N CYS A 91 12.81 10.93 -15.95
CA CYS A 91 13.47 12.05 -15.27
C CYS A 91 13.39 13.35 -16.09
N ALA A 92 13.61 13.28 -17.40
CA ALA A 92 13.46 14.46 -18.29
C ALA A 92 12.02 15.00 -18.26
N ALA A 93 11.03 14.12 -18.32
CA ALA A 93 9.62 14.49 -18.21
C ALA A 93 9.31 15.13 -16.83
N GLY A 94 9.89 14.62 -15.75
CA GLY A 94 9.75 15.17 -14.41
C GLY A 94 10.31 16.58 -14.28
N VAL A 95 11.48 16.82 -14.82
CA VAL A 95 12.10 18.17 -14.84
C VAL A 95 11.24 19.15 -15.62
N LEU A 96 10.77 18.76 -16.82
CA LEU A 96 9.89 19.62 -17.60
C LEU A 96 8.57 19.91 -16.90
N ALA A 97 7.96 18.92 -16.26
CA ALA A 97 6.74 19.12 -15.46
C ALA A 97 6.99 20.08 -14.30
N GLY A 98 8.14 19.96 -13.63
CA GLY A 98 8.58 20.87 -12.58
C GLY A 98 8.67 22.32 -13.06
N VAL A 99 9.27 22.55 -14.20
CA VAL A 99 9.31 23.88 -14.83
C VAL A 99 7.90 24.37 -15.17
N CYS A 100 7.07 23.51 -15.75
CA CYS A 100 5.71 23.90 -16.17
C CYS A 100 4.84 24.33 -15.00
N TYR A 101 4.75 23.55 -13.89
CA TYR A 101 3.91 23.97 -12.77
C TYR A 101 4.48 25.20 -12.05
N SER A 102 5.81 25.35 -12.01
CA SER A 102 6.44 26.55 -11.45
C SER A 102 6.10 27.81 -12.25
N LEU A 103 6.04 27.71 -13.58
CA LEU A 103 5.58 28.81 -14.44
C LEU A 103 4.08 29.08 -14.27
N LEU A 104 3.24 28.05 -14.16
CA LEU A 104 1.79 28.19 -14.00
C LEU A 104 1.42 28.91 -12.70
N PHE A 105 2.14 28.64 -11.62
CA PHE A 105 1.84 29.19 -10.31
C PHE A 105 2.75 30.36 -9.89
N GLY A 106 3.80 30.67 -10.66
CA GLY A 106 4.80 31.67 -10.30
C GLY A 106 5.60 31.31 -9.04
N GLN A 107 5.54 30.06 -8.58
CA GLN A 107 6.20 29.55 -7.39
C GLN A 107 6.47 28.04 -7.50
N SER A 108 7.39 27.55 -6.66
CA SER A 108 7.69 26.13 -6.46
C SER A 108 7.48 25.72 -5.02
N PHE A 109 7.58 24.42 -4.75
CA PHE A 109 7.57 23.87 -3.39
C PHE A 109 8.76 22.93 -3.22
N ASN A 110 9.24 22.82 -1.97
CA ASN A 110 10.40 22.00 -1.66
C ASN A 110 10.03 20.55 -1.35
N LEU A 111 10.92 19.63 -1.74
CA LEU A 111 10.90 18.25 -1.28
C LEU A 111 11.75 18.19 -0.01
N ALA A 112 11.13 17.81 1.12
CA ALA A 112 11.83 17.64 2.38
C ALA A 112 10.97 16.86 3.38
N PRO A 113 11.58 16.23 4.40
CA PRO A 113 10.83 15.71 5.53
C PRO A 113 9.97 16.78 6.17
N ALA A 114 8.75 16.43 6.55
CA ALA A 114 7.86 17.37 7.24
C ALA A 114 8.44 17.80 8.60
N LYS A 115 7.99 18.96 9.10
CA LYS A 115 8.47 19.49 10.38
C LYS A 115 8.28 18.49 11.51
N GLY A 116 9.35 18.20 12.24
CA GLY A 116 9.38 17.23 13.34
C GLY A 116 9.85 15.83 12.92
N PHE A 117 10.04 15.60 11.63
CA PHE A 117 10.57 14.33 11.11
C PHE A 117 11.99 14.53 10.55
N SER A 118 12.79 13.48 10.63
CA SER A 118 14.15 13.46 10.07
C SER A 118 14.17 12.75 8.73
N TRP A 119 15.32 12.78 8.05
CA TRP A 119 15.54 12.12 6.76
C TRP A 119 15.24 10.61 6.78
N TYR A 120 15.50 9.91 7.90
CA TYR A 120 15.26 8.47 7.99
C TYR A 120 13.77 8.15 8.19
N HIS A 121 12.98 9.00 8.87
CA HIS A 121 11.53 8.82 8.97
C HIS A 121 10.87 8.97 7.58
N ALA A 122 11.25 10.04 6.85
CA ALA A 122 10.79 10.24 5.50
C ALA A 122 11.26 9.12 4.57
N GLY A 123 12.55 8.78 4.64
CA GLY A 123 13.11 7.68 3.84
C GLY A 123 12.44 6.33 4.10
N LEU A 124 12.12 6.00 5.35
CA LEU A 124 11.39 4.77 5.66
C LEU A 124 9.99 4.76 5.03
N CYS A 125 9.27 5.88 5.08
CA CYS A 125 7.98 6.02 4.41
C CYS A 125 8.11 5.86 2.88
N GLU A 126 9.10 6.51 2.26
CA GLU A 126 9.38 6.40 0.81
C GLU A 126 9.73 4.97 0.41
N LEU A 127 10.60 4.30 1.19
CA LEU A 127 10.96 2.90 0.98
C LEU A 127 9.72 1.98 0.99
N LEU A 128 8.89 2.10 2.03
CA LEU A 128 7.76 1.18 2.24
C LEU A 128 6.66 1.35 1.21
N TYR A 129 6.32 2.59 0.84
CA TYR A 129 5.27 2.79 -0.18
C TYR A 129 5.80 2.66 -1.61
N THR A 130 7.08 2.91 -1.88
CA THR A 130 7.69 2.53 -3.16
C THR A 130 7.78 1.02 -3.29
N PHE A 131 8.13 0.31 -2.20
CA PHE A 131 8.02 -1.15 -2.15
C PHE A 131 6.60 -1.60 -2.49
N MET A 132 5.57 -1.06 -1.82
CA MET A 132 4.18 -1.43 -2.07
C MET A 132 3.79 -1.19 -3.52
N LEU A 133 4.10 0.00 -4.06
CA LEU A 133 3.79 0.38 -5.44
C LEU A 133 4.41 -0.60 -6.44
N THR A 134 5.73 -0.79 -6.35
CA THR A 134 6.46 -1.64 -7.30
C THR A 134 6.13 -3.12 -7.13
N PHE A 135 5.88 -3.57 -5.90
CA PHE A 135 5.41 -4.92 -5.62
C PHE A 135 4.03 -5.19 -6.21
N VAL A 136 3.09 -4.25 -6.10
CA VAL A 136 1.76 -4.37 -6.72
C VAL A 136 1.90 -4.38 -8.24
N VAL A 137 2.70 -3.48 -8.85
CA VAL A 137 2.98 -3.50 -10.30
C VAL A 137 3.44 -4.88 -10.74
N MET A 138 4.43 -5.46 -10.05
CA MET A 138 4.95 -6.80 -10.39
C MET A 138 3.86 -7.87 -10.33
N ASN A 139 3.00 -7.84 -9.34
CA ASN A 139 1.98 -8.85 -9.14
C ASN A 139 0.78 -8.72 -10.09
N VAL A 140 0.28 -7.50 -10.37
CA VAL A 140 -0.95 -7.32 -11.16
C VAL A 140 -0.70 -7.14 -12.66
N ALA A 141 0.47 -6.60 -13.05
CA ALA A 141 0.76 -6.28 -14.44
C ALA A 141 1.85 -7.17 -15.07
N VAL A 142 2.79 -7.71 -14.28
CA VAL A 142 3.99 -8.39 -14.79
C VAL A 142 3.95 -9.90 -14.53
N ALA A 143 3.37 -10.35 -13.42
CA ALA A 143 3.22 -11.77 -13.10
C ALA A 143 2.60 -12.54 -14.29
N LYS A 144 3.24 -13.63 -14.73
CA LYS A 144 2.89 -14.37 -15.94
C LYS A 144 1.41 -14.75 -16.00
N LYS A 145 0.84 -15.19 -14.88
CA LYS A 145 -0.58 -15.53 -14.79
C LYS A 145 -1.47 -14.31 -15.06
N ASN A 146 -1.27 -13.23 -14.34
CA ASN A 146 -2.10 -12.02 -14.43
C ASN A 146 -1.95 -11.29 -15.76
N ALA A 147 -0.75 -11.29 -16.34
CA ALA A 147 -0.51 -10.78 -17.69
C ALA A 147 -1.22 -11.61 -18.75
N ALA A 148 -1.25 -12.95 -18.62
CA ALA A 148 -1.96 -13.86 -19.54
C ALA A 148 -3.49 -13.71 -19.45
N GLU A 149 -4.04 -13.53 -18.25
CA GLU A 149 -5.47 -13.35 -18.00
C GLU A 149 -5.99 -11.96 -18.44
N LYS A 150 -5.13 -11.00 -18.76
CA LYS A 150 -5.47 -9.62 -19.16
C LYS A 150 -6.48 -9.00 -18.21
N ASN A 151 -6.20 -9.06 -16.91
CA ASN A 151 -7.07 -8.48 -15.90
C ASN A 151 -7.31 -6.98 -16.17
N GLN A 152 -8.49 -6.48 -15.75
CA GLN A 152 -8.87 -5.10 -15.98
C GLN A 152 -8.67 -4.20 -14.74
N TYR A 153 -8.22 -4.77 -13.63
CA TYR A 153 -8.02 -4.04 -12.38
C TYR A 153 -6.60 -3.51 -12.21
N TYR A 154 -5.64 -3.86 -13.08
CA TYR A 154 -4.23 -3.55 -12.88
C TYR A 154 -3.96 -2.05 -12.68
N GLY A 155 -4.54 -1.19 -13.52
CA GLY A 155 -4.34 0.26 -13.41
C GLY A 155 -4.92 0.83 -12.12
N MET A 156 -6.09 0.36 -11.70
CA MET A 156 -6.71 0.75 -10.43
C MET A 156 -5.89 0.26 -9.23
N ALA A 157 -5.46 -1.00 -9.22
CA ALA A 157 -4.66 -1.56 -8.14
C ALA A 157 -3.35 -0.80 -7.94
N ILE A 158 -2.68 -0.43 -9.04
CA ILE A 158 -1.44 0.36 -9.01
C ILE A 158 -1.71 1.79 -8.50
N ALA A 159 -2.72 2.46 -9.04
CA ALA A 159 -3.07 3.82 -8.63
C ALA A 159 -3.48 3.90 -7.14
N PHE A 160 -4.15 2.89 -6.63
CA PHE A 160 -4.58 2.83 -5.23
C PHE A 160 -3.40 2.70 -4.25
N THR A 161 -2.23 2.20 -4.68
CA THR A 161 -1.02 2.28 -3.85
C THR A 161 -0.58 3.74 -3.63
N VAL A 162 -0.77 4.59 -4.65
CA VAL A 162 -0.50 6.03 -4.53
C VAL A 162 -1.52 6.70 -3.60
N VAL A 163 -2.81 6.32 -3.66
CA VAL A 163 -3.80 6.79 -2.66
C VAL A 163 -3.36 6.40 -1.25
N ALA A 164 -3.01 5.12 -1.04
CA ALA A 164 -2.59 4.62 0.25
C ALA A 164 -1.38 5.39 0.81
N GLY A 165 -0.35 5.56 -0.02
CA GLY A 165 0.89 6.24 0.36
C GLY A 165 0.73 7.75 0.53
N ALA A 166 0.05 8.43 -0.38
CA ALA A 166 -0.12 9.88 -0.34
C ALA A 166 -0.79 10.35 0.97
N TYR A 167 -1.79 9.63 1.45
CA TYR A 167 -2.44 9.95 2.72
C TYR A 167 -1.75 9.31 3.94
N GLY A 168 -1.13 8.13 3.78
CA GLY A 168 -0.41 7.46 4.87
C GLY A 168 0.92 8.13 5.19
N ALA A 169 1.76 8.37 4.18
CA ALA A 169 3.10 8.93 4.35
C ALA A 169 3.18 10.45 4.12
N GLY A 170 2.16 11.05 3.51
CA GLY A 170 2.20 12.47 3.11
C GLY A 170 2.50 13.44 4.26
N ALA A 171 2.04 13.15 5.47
CA ALA A 171 2.32 13.95 6.67
C ALA A 171 3.79 13.85 7.15
N VAL A 172 4.56 12.87 6.65
CA VAL A 172 5.95 12.59 7.07
C VAL A 172 6.94 12.96 5.97
N SER A 173 6.73 12.41 4.76
CA SER A 173 7.67 12.57 3.62
C SER A 173 7.14 13.43 2.48
N GLY A 174 5.85 13.73 2.48
CA GLY A 174 5.18 14.31 1.31
C GLY A 174 4.63 13.25 0.34
N GLY A 175 5.10 12.01 0.40
CA GLY A 175 4.58 10.88 -0.40
C GLY A 175 5.00 10.93 -1.87
N CYS A 176 6.28 10.82 -2.16
CA CYS A 176 6.86 10.91 -3.50
C CYS A 176 6.80 9.59 -4.27
N PHE A 177 7.42 8.52 -3.74
CA PHE A 177 7.45 7.13 -4.25
C PHE A 177 7.94 6.96 -5.68
N ASN A 178 8.65 7.97 -6.21
CA ASN A 178 9.02 8.02 -7.60
C ASN A 178 10.26 8.90 -7.81
N PRO A 179 11.43 8.34 -8.20
CA PRO A 179 12.64 9.12 -8.44
C PRO A 179 12.48 10.28 -9.44
N ALA A 180 11.60 10.16 -10.43
CA ALA A 180 11.35 11.24 -11.39
C ALA A 180 10.53 12.39 -10.74
N VAL A 181 9.62 12.08 -9.81
CA VAL A 181 8.91 13.09 -9.00
C VAL A 181 9.89 13.79 -8.08
N ALA A 182 10.73 13.03 -7.34
CA ALA A 182 11.72 13.58 -6.42
C ALA A 182 12.68 14.55 -7.14
N LEU A 183 13.22 14.11 -8.27
CA LEU A 183 14.13 14.93 -9.07
C LEU A 183 13.44 16.17 -9.66
N GLY A 184 12.24 16.03 -10.19
CA GLY A 184 11.46 17.11 -10.76
C GLY A 184 11.13 18.21 -9.77
N ILE A 185 10.71 17.85 -8.56
CA ILE A 185 10.44 18.80 -7.47
C ILE A 185 11.73 19.49 -7.03
N ASP A 186 12.78 18.74 -6.75
CA ASP A 186 14.03 19.26 -6.19
C ASP A 186 14.70 20.25 -7.15
N LEU A 187 14.75 19.92 -8.47
CA LEU A 187 15.31 20.82 -9.48
C LEU A 187 14.44 22.07 -9.71
N SER A 188 13.11 21.95 -9.67
CA SER A 188 12.22 23.11 -9.83
C SER A 188 12.21 24.03 -8.60
N SER A 189 12.66 23.55 -7.44
CA SER A 189 12.72 24.27 -6.17
C SER A 189 14.13 24.58 -5.70
N ALA A 190 15.14 24.54 -6.57
CA ALA A 190 16.55 24.70 -6.20
C ALA A 190 16.85 25.99 -5.39
N GLY A 191 16.05 27.04 -5.56
CA GLY A 191 16.13 28.26 -4.75
C GLY A 191 15.55 28.16 -3.33
N LEU A 192 14.79 27.10 -3.01
CA LEU A 192 14.16 26.86 -1.72
C LEU A 192 14.90 25.81 -0.88
N GLY A 193 15.75 25.02 -1.52
CA GLY A 193 16.52 23.91 -0.97
C GLY A 193 16.79 22.89 -2.05
N PHE A 194 17.93 22.20 -1.98
CA PHE A 194 18.32 21.23 -3.00
C PHE A 194 19.04 20.04 -2.35
N GLY A 195 18.87 18.87 -2.96
CA GLY A 195 19.59 17.65 -2.57
C GLY A 195 18.73 16.61 -1.86
N TRP A 196 17.49 16.91 -1.51
CA TRP A 196 16.58 15.95 -0.90
C TRP A 196 16.21 14.81 -1.87
N SER A 197 16.16 15.07 -3.19
CA SER A 197 15.93 14.04 -4.18
C SER A 197 16.88 12.86 -4.06
N LEU A 198 18.16 13.08 -3.73
CA LEU A 198 19.15 12.01 -3.58
C LEU A 198 18.80 11.07 -2.42
N VAL A 199 18.31 11.61 -1.30
CA VAL A 199 17.87 10.83 -0.14
C VAL A 199 16.63 10.01 -0.49
N TYR A 200 15.63 10.65 -1.10
CA TYR A 200 14.38 10.00 -1.49
C TYR A 200 14.63 8.88 -2.51
N ILE A 201 15.37 9.17 -3.58
CA ILE A 201 15.74 8.19 -4.62
C ILE A 201 16.44 6.97 -4.02
N ALA A 202 17.35 7.17 -3.07
CA ALA A 202 18.06 6.05 -2.44
C ALA A 202 17.08 5.09 -1.72
N PHE A 203 16.13 5.61 -0.94
CA PHE A 203 15.13 4.80 -0.25
C PHE A 203 14.10 4.20 -1.20
N GLU A 204 13.68 4.93 -2.23
CA GLU A 204 12.77 4.44 -3.26
C GLU A 204 13.38 3.27 -4.05
N LEU A 205 14.66 3.35 -4.42
CA LEU A 205 15.37 2.26 -5.09
C LEU A 205 15.60 1.05 -4.17
N LEU A 206 15.83 1.26 -2.87
CA LEU A 206 15.85 0.16 -1.90
C LEU A 206 14.48 -0.54 -1.82
N GLY A 207 13.39 0.22 -1.77
CA GLY A 207 12.02 -0.32 -1.84
C GLY A 207 11.77 -1.13 -3.11
N ALA A 208 12.22 -0.62 -4.26
CA ALA A 208 12.16 -1.29 -5.56
C ALA A 208 12.91 -2.64 -5.55
N GLY A 209 14.11 -2.66 -4.98
CA GLY A 209 14.91 -3.88 -4.82
C GLY A 209 14.23 -4.92 -3.93
N MET A 210 13.69 -4.50 -2.79
CA MET A 210 12.93 -5.37 -1.89
C MET A 210 11.70 -5.97 -2.60
N ALA A 211 10.99 -5.18 -3.41
CA ALA A 211 9.83 -5.65 -4.15
C ALA A 211 10.19 -6.74 -5.15
N ALA A 212 11.28 -6.59 -5.90
CA ALA A 212 11.73 -7.61 -6.85
C ALA A 212 12.10 -8.93 -6.16
N VAL A 213 12.76 -8.87 -4.99
CA VAL A 213 13.12 -10.07 -4.22
C VAL A 213 11.88 -10.74 -3.64
N LEU A 214 10.98 -9.98 -3.01
CA LEU A 214 9.76 -10.53 -2.43
C LEU A 214 8.76 -11.00 -3.48
N PHE A 215 8.75 -10.40 -4.67
CA PHE A 215 8.00 -10.94 -5.81
C PHE A 215 8.45 -12.37 -6.16
N LYS A 216 9.76 -12.66 -6.16
CA LYS A 216 10.27 -14.02 -6.36
C LYS A 216 9.79 -14.99 -5.28
N VAL A 217 9.70 -14.54 -4.03
CA VAL A 217 9.23 -15.36 -2.91
C VAL A 217 7.73 -15.70 -3.05
N VAL A 218 6.89 -14.71 -3.41
CA VAL A 218 5.44 -14.94 -3.53
C VAL A 218 5.01 -15.51 -4.87
N ARG A 219 5.87 -15.42 -5.91
CA ARG A 219 5.63 -15.92 -7.27
C ARG A 219 6.76 -16.85 -7.76
N PRO A 220 7.13 -17.90 -7.02
CA PRO A 220 8.26 -18.74 -7.42
C PRO A 220 8.06 -19.37 -8.80
N GLY A 221 6.82 -19.66 -9.22
CA GLY A 221 6.50 -20.20 -10.56
C GLY A 221 6.93 -19.28 -11.71
N ASP A 222 6.98 -17.96 -11.50
CA ASP A 222 7.47 -17.02 -12.50
C ASP A 222 8.99 -17.13 -12.73
N PHE A 223 9.69 -17.76 -11.79
CA PHE A 223 11.14 -18.00 -11.77
C PHE A 223 11.51 -19.48 -11.93
N GLY A 224 10.56 -20.34 -12.29
CA GLY A 224 10.77 -21.78 -12.46
C GLY A 224 10.76 -22.61 -11.18
N GLY A 225 10.35 -22.03 -10.06
CA GLY A 225 10.14 -22.71 -8.77
C GLY A 225 8.69 -23.16 -8.56
N GLU A 226 8.43 -23.78 -7.42
CA GLU A 226 7.11 -24.26 -7.03
C GLU A 226 6.50 -23.45 -5.89
N LYS A 227 5.16 -23.32 -5.90
CA LYS A 227 4.41 -22.68 -4.81
C LYS A 227 4.51 -23.57 -3.56
N SER A 228 4.78 -22.96 -2.41
CA SER A 228 4.87 -23.61 -1.12
C SER A 228 3.97 -22.93 -0.08
N GLN A 229 3.80 -23.53 1.08
CA GLN A 229 3.08 -22.90 2.19
C GLN A 229 3.73 -21.58 2.60
N ILE A 230 5.06 -21.47 2.55
CA ILE A 230 5.80 -20.23 2.84
C ILE A 230 5.34 -19.10 1.92
N THR A 231 5.08 -19.38 0.64
CA THR A 231 4.55 -18.42 -0.34
C THR A 231 3.24 -17.79 0.14
N GLU A 232 2.32 -18.60 0.65
CA GLU A 232 1.03 -18.14 1.16
C GLU A 232 1.20 -17.35 2.47
N LEU A 233 2.04 -17.84 3.39
CA LEU A 233 2.26 -17.19 4.69
C LEU A 233 2.95 -15.83 4.55
N VAL A 234 3.96 -15.72 3.67
CA VAL A 234 4.60 -14.44 3.35
C VAL A 234 3.59 -13.48 2.74
N SER A 235 2.68 -13.96 1.87
CA SER A 235 1.64 -13.14 1.27
C SER A 235 0.66 -12.60 2.32
N GLU A 236 0.20 -13.44 3.26
CA GLU A 236 -0.68 -13.02 4.36
C GLU A 236 0.01 -12.03 5.31
N PHE A 237 1.31 -12.27 5.61
CA PHE A 237 2.11 -11.34 6.41
C PHE A 237 2.22 -9.97 5.72
N LEU A 238 2.66 -9.95 4.46
CA LEU A 238 2.90 -8.69 3.72
C LEU A 238 1.61 -7.90 3.52
N GLY A 239 0.52 -8.57 3.14
CA GLY A 239 -0.77 -7.91 2.94
C GLY A 239 -1.32 -7.31 4.23
N THR A 240 -1.24 -8.05 5.34
CA THR A 240 -1.65 -7.54 6.66
C THR A 240 -0.72 -6.42 7.14
N TYR A 241 0.60 -6.58 6.97
CA TYR A 241 1.57 -5.56 7.32
C TYR A 241 1.30 -4.23 6.59
N MET A 242 1.11 -4.25 5.27
CA MET A 242 0.84 -3.03 4.49
C MET A 242 -0.52 -2.41 4.83
N LEU A 243 -1.54 -3.23 5.08
CA LEU A 243 -2.85 -2.76 5.55
C LEU A 243 -2.71 -2.02 6.89
N VAL A 244 -2.13 -2.68 7.91
CA VAL A 244 -2.02 -2.13 9.26
C VAL A 244 -1.05 -0.96 9.32
N LEU A 245 0.03 -0.98 8.53
CA LEU A 245 0.91 0.18 8.34
C LEU A 245 0.13 1.40 7.83
N THR A 246 -0.71 1.19 6.82
CA THR A 246 -1.53 2.26 6.25
C THR A 246 -2.55 2.78 7.26
N VAL A 247 -3.14 1.89 8.09
CA VAL A 247 -3.98 2.32 9.23
C VAL A 247 -3.20 3.23 10.16
N GLY A 248 -2.07 2.76 10.67
CA GLY A 248 -1.29 3.46 11.67
C GLY A 248 -0.81 4.84 11.19
N LEU A 249 -0.22 4.91 10.01
CA LEU A 249 0.29 6.16 9.45
C LEU A 249 -0.82 7.17 9.16
N ASN A 250 -2.00 6.74 8.66
CA ASN A 250 -3.13 7.63 8.45
C ASN A 250 -3.71 8.17 9.76
N VAL A 251 -3.86 7.34 10.78
CA VAL A 251 -4.44 7.76 12.05
C VAL A 251 -3.47 8.67 12.82
N LEU A 252 -2.18 8.31 12.92
CA LEU A 252 -1.15 9.14 13.56
C LEU A 252 -0.91 10.45 12.81
N GLY A 253 -0.98 10.41 11.46
CA GLY A 253 -0.91 11.59 10.60
C GLY A 253 -2.20 12.43 10.55
N LYS A 254 -3.27 12.00 11.25
CA LYS A 254 -4.59 12.67 11.26
C LYS A 254 -5.14 12.95 9.87
N SER A 255 -4.98 11.98 8.97
CA SER A 255 -5.41 12.08 7.58
C SER A 255 -6.93 12.23 7.46
N LYS A 256 -7.39 13.22 6.69
CA LYS A 256 -8.83 13.43 6.42
C LYS A 256 -9.45 12.34 5.54
N ALA A 257 -8.65 11.63 4.77
CA ALA A 257 -9.07 10.55 3.88
C ALA A 257 -8.66 9.17 4.41
N ALA A 258 -8.42 9.01 5.72
CA ALA A 258 -7.88 7.80 6.33
C ALA A 258 -8.61 6.54 5.88
N ALA A 259 -9.93 6.46 6.04
CA ALA A 259 -10.70 5.27 5.69
C ALA A 259 -10.60 4.90 4.20
N PHE A 260 -10.59 5.88 3.31
CA PHE A 260 -10.43 5.65 1.88
C PHE A 260 -9.00 5.21 1.52
N SER A 261 -8.00 5.82 2.13
CA SER A 261 -6.58 5.44 1.98
C SER A 261 -6.31 4.01 2.44
N ILE A 262 -6.84 3.63 3.60
CA ILE A 262 -6.72 2.27 4.16
C ILE A 262 -7.41 1.26 3.23
N ALA A 263 -8.60 1.57 2.75
CA ALA A 263 -9.32 0.76 1.78
C ALA A 263 -8.56 0.60 0.46
N ALA A 264 -7.92 1.66 -0.03
CA ALA A 264 -7.08 1.61 -1.22
C ALA A 264 -5.87 0.69 -1.03
N GLY A 265 -5.21 0.76 0.13
CA GLY A 265 -4.12 -0.14 0.50
C GLY A 265 -4.56 -1.60 0.52
N LEU A 266 -5.69 -1.90 1.17
CA LEU A 266 -6.27 -3.24 1.19
C LEU A 266 -6.61 -3.73 -0.24
N THR A 267 -7.29 -2.91 -1.02
CA THR A 267 -7.65 -3.22 -2.41
C THR A 267 -6.44 -3.60 -3.25
N SER A 268 -5.37 -2.80 -3.19
CA SER A 268 -4.13 -3.04 -3.92
C SER A 268 -3.49 -4.38 -3.53
N MET A 269 -3.41 -4.68 -2.24
CA MET A 269 -2.81 -5.92 -1.75
C MET A 269 -3.70 -7.15 -2.06
N ILE A 270 -5.04 -7.01 -2.03
CA ILE A 270 -5.96 -8.07 -2.44
C ILE A 270 -5.74 -8.43 -3.92
N TYR A 271 -5.64 -7.44 -4.81
CA TYR A 271 -5.38 -7.71 -6.23
C TYR A 271 -3.97 -8.26 -6.49
N ALA A 272 -2.99 -7.87 -5.69
CA ALA A 272 -1.62 -8.38 -5.83
C ALA A 272 -1.49 -9.85 -5.39
N LEU A 273 -2.17 -10.25 -4.32
CA LEU A 273 -1.90 -11.51 -3.62
C LEU A 273 -3.11 -12.46 -3.52
N GLY A 274 -4.28 -12.07 -4.03
CA GLY A 274 -5.51 -12.85 -3.93
C GLY A 274 -5.41 -14.24 -4.57
N ASP A 275 -4.71 -14.36 -5.67
CA ASP A 275 -4.46 -15.64 -6.34
C ASP A 275 -3.26 -16.41 -5.76
N VAL A 276 -2.54 -15.84 -4.80
CA VAL A 276 -1.42 -16.48 -4.09
C VAL A 276 -1.90 -17.13 -2.80
N SER A 277 -2.47 -16.36 -1.86
CA SER A 277 -2.89 -16.84 -0.53
C SER A 277 -4.40 -16.86 -0.31
N GLY A 278 -5.18 -16.23 -1.18
CA GLY A 278 -6.57 -15.87 -0.96
C GLY A 278 -6.74 -14.45 -0.40
N ALA A 279 -5.64 -13.81 0.02
CA ALA A 279 -5.60 -12.42 0.52
C ALA A 279 -6.64 -12.15 1.62
N HIS A 280 -6.61 -12.94 2.68
CA HIS A 280 -7.51 -12.74 3.82
C HIS A 280 -7.12 -11.49 4.61
N PHE A 281 -5.82 -11.35 4.97
CA PHE A 281 -5.20 -10.23 5.70
C PHE A 281 -5.93 -9.83 6.99
N ASN A 282 -6.78 -10.71 7.49
CA ASN A 282 -7.68 -10.43 8.59
C ASN A 282 -8.11 -11.74 9.26
N PRO A 283 -7.84 -11.97 10.56
CA PRO A 283 -8.28 -13.17 11.25
C PRO A 283 -9.79 -13.39 11.23
N ALA A 284 -10.61 -12.33 11.30
CA ALA A 284 -12.07 -12.45 11.25
C ALA A 284 -12.53 -12.93 9.86
N VAL A 285 -11.93 -12.45 8.77
CA VAL A 285 -12.18 -12.94 7.41
C VAL A 285 -11.75 -14.41 7.29
N THR A 286 -10.59 -14.77 7.82
CA THR A 286 -10.11 -16.17 7.81
C THR A 286 -11.10 -17.10 8.51
N VAL A 287 -11.63 -16.71 9.69
CA VAL A 287 -12.64 -17.47 10.41
C VAL A 287 -13.95 -17.56 9.63
N ALA A 288 -14.40 -16.46 9.01
CA ALA A 288 -15.63 -16.47 8.22
C ALA A 288 -15.54 -17.43 7.00
N ILE A 289 -14.39 -17.43 6.29
CA ILE A 289 -14.16 -18.35 5.17
C ILE A 289 -14.13 -19.80 5.66
N LEU A 290 -13.43 -20.08 6.77
CA LEU A 290 -13.41 -21.40 7.38
C LEU A 290 -14.83 -21.87 7.74
N ALA A 291 -15.60 -21.03 8.45
CA ALA A 291 -16.96 -21.33 8.87
C ALA A 291 -17.93 -21.56 7.70
N SER A 292 -17.67 -20.93 6.54
CA SER A 292 -18.50 -21.13 5.35
C SER A 292 -18.44 -22.55 4.77
N GLY A 293 -17.39 -23.32 5.08
CA GLY A 293 -17.13 -24.64 4.51
C GLY A 293 -16.92 -24.67 2.99
N ARG A 294 -16.79 -23.51 2.34
CA ARG A 294 -16.69 -23.38 0.88
C ARG A 294 -15.24 -23.42 0.37
N CYS A 295 -14.25 -23.44 1.25
CA CYS A 295 -12.83 -23.53 0.91
C CYS A 295 -12.22 -24.78 1.61
N PRO A 296 -12.31 -25.98 1.01
CA PRO A 296 -11.87 -27.22 1.65
C PRO A 296 -10.38 -27.26 2.03
N GLU A 297 -9.55 -26.50 1.31
CA GLU A 297 -8.11 -26.36 1.56
C GLU A 297 -7.79 -25.50 2.79
N LEU A 298 -8.74 -24.72 3.28
CA LEU A 298 -8.60 -23.95 4.52
C LEU A 298 -9.04 -24.81 5.71
N THR A 299 -8.12 -25.64 6.21
CA THR A 299 -8.35 -26.43 7.42
C THR A 299 -8.27 -25.54 8.68
N PRO A 300 -8.86 -25.97 9.85
CA PRO A 300 -8.72 -25.22 11.11
C PRO A 300 -7.26 -24.94 11.49
N ALA A 301 -6.35 -25.89 11.25
CA ALA A 301 -4.92 -25.71 11.50
C ALA A 301 -4.33 -24.62 10.59
N LYS A 302 -4.63 -24.65 9.28
CA LYS A 302 -4.18 -23.61 8.33
C LYS A 302 -4.75 -22.24 8.67
N ALA A 303 -6.01 -22.16 9.09
CA ALA A 303 -6.65 -20.92 9.52
C ALA A 303 -5.97 -20.34 10.78
N GLY A 304 -5.61 -21.17 11.75
CA GLY A 304 -4.84 -20.77 12.93
C GLY A 304 -3.46 -20.21 12.55
N ILE A 305 -2.74 -20.87 11.63
CA ILE A 305 -1.45 -20.37 11.13
C ILE A 305 -1.62 -19.03 10.40
N TYR A 306 -2.64 -18.89 9.55
CA TYR A 306 -2.94 -17.61 8.88
C TYR A 306 -3.20 -16.50 9.89
N ALA A 307 -4.07 -16.73 10.87
CA ALA A 307 -4.37 -15.75 11.92
C ALA A 307 -3.09 -15.32 12.69
N SER A 308 -2.23 -16.28 13.03
CA SER A 308 -0.96 -15.99 13.72
C SER A 308 -0.03 -15.12 12.89
N VAL A 309 0.10 -15.42 11.58
CA VAL A 309 0.96 -14.67 10.66
C VAL A 309 0.38 -13.27 10.38
N GLN A 310 -0.94 -13.13 10.27
CA GLN A 310 -1.64 -11.86 10.14
C GLN A 310 -1.41 -10.97 11.38
N ILE A 311 -1.55 -11.53 12.59
CA ILE A 311 -1.26 -10.81 13.84
C ILE A 311 0.22 -10.38 13.89
N ALA A 312 1.15 -11.26 13.50
CA ALA A 312 2.58 -10.91 13.42
C ALA A 312 2.83 -9.75 12.44
N GLY A 313 2.16 -9.74 11.28
CA GLY A 313 2.19 -8.63 10.31
C GLY A 313 1.66 -7.33 10.92
N GLY A 314 0.55 -7.40 11.67
CA GLY A 314 -0.02 -6.28 12.41
C GLY A 314 0.94 -5.71 13.46
N ILE A 315 1.58 -6.56 14.25
CA ILE A 315 2.58 -6.15 15.26
C ILE A 315 3.79 -5.49 14.59
N ALA A 316 4.31 -6.08 13.52
CA ALA A 316 5.44 -5.50 12.77
C ALA A 316 5.09 -4.10 12.21
N ALA A 317 3.88 -3.92 11.68
CA ALA A 317 3.39 -2.64 11.20
C ALA A 317 3.25 -1.61 12.33
N ALA A 318 2.74 -2.03 13.49
CA ALA A 318 2.62 -1.17 14.68
C ALA A 318 3.98 -0.66 15.15
N LEU A 319 4.98 -1.55 15.21
CA LEU A 319 6.36 -1.18 15.53
C LEU A 319 6.94 -0.20 14.51
N THR A 320 6.68 -0.42 13.23
CA THR A 320 7.13 0.51 12.18
C THR A 320 6.48 1.88 12.31
N CYS A 321 5.18 1.94 12.57
CA CYS A 321 4.49 3.22 12.81
C CYS A 321 5.02 3.94 14.04
N SER A 322 5.27 3.20 15.13
CA SER A 322 5.87 3.75 16.34
C SER A 322 7.28 4.29 16.08
N LEU A 323 8.07 3.63 15.24
CA LEU A 323 9.38 4.12 14.83
C LEU A 323 9.26 5.43 14.03
N VAL A 324 8.35 5.49 13.05
CA VAL A 324 8.12 6.70 12.23
C VAL A 324 7.61 7.86 13.08
N TYR A 325 6.69 7.61 13.99
CA TYR A 325 6.08 8.63 14.86
C TYR A 325 6.71 8.71 16.27
N GLN A 326 7.96 8.28 16.42
CA GLN A 326 8.82 8.53 17.59
C GLN A 326 8.21 8.05 18.92
N GLY A 327 7.69 6.82 18.92
CA GLY A 327 7.10 6.20 20.09
C GLY A 327 5.58 6.38 20.21
N ALA A 328 4.94 7.09 19.28
CA ALA A 328 3.48 7.19 19.28
C ALA A 328 2.83 5.83 18.98
N ALA A 329 1.70 5.60 19.60
CA ALA A 329 0.87 4.42 19.42
C ALA A 329 -0.60 4.80 19.21
N LEU A 330 -1.40 3.89 18.65
CA LEU A 330 -2.84 4.11 18.46
C LEU A 330 -3.60 3.61 19.69
N GLY A 331 -4.47 4.44 20.24
CA GLY A 331 -5.50 3.99 21.17
C GLY A 331 -6.72 3.49 20.38
N LEU A 332 -7.08 2.21 20.51
CA LEU A 332 -8.35 1.69 20.06
C LEU A 332 -9.30 1.54 21.26
N GLY A 333 -10.54 1.96 21.07
CA GLY A 333 -11.55 1.88 22.12
C GLY A 333 -12.72 2.80 21.83
N PRO A 334 -13.70 2.87 22.74
CA PRO A 334 -14.84 3.79 22.58
C PRO A 334 -14.38 5.22 22.45
N ALA A 335 -14.78 5.89 21.36
CA ALA A 335 -14.41 7.27 21.08
C ALA A 335 -15.51 8.24 21.55
N GLY A 336 -15.12 9.44 21.97
CA GLY A 336 -16.04 10.50 22.38
C GLY A 336 -16.96 10.11 23.54
N LYS A 337 -18.27 10.06 23.29
CA LYS A 337 -19.30 9.64 24.27
C LYS A 337 -19.74 8.18 24.13
N SER A 338 -19.05 7.40 23.26
CA SER A 338 -19.42 6.01 22.99
C SER A 338 -19.10 5.11 24.20
N THR A 339 -19.85 4.04 24.33
CA THR A 339 -19.64 3.02 25.37
C THR A 339 -18.95 1.80 24.76
N TRP A 340 -18.37 0.93 25.61
CA TRP A 340 -17.83 -0.36 25.17
C TRP A 340 -18.88 -1.20 24.44
N MET A 341 -20.13 -1.21 24.92
CA MET A 341 -21.23 -1.90 24.24
C MET A 341 -21.47 -1.30 22.84
N GLY A 342 -21.51 0.03 22.73
CA GLY A 342 -21.71 0.71 21.45
C GLY A 342 -20.57 0.42 20.47
N ALA A 343 -19.32 0.48 20.93
CA ALA A 343 -18.15 0.16 20.12
C ALA A 343 -18.16 -1.31 19.68
N SER A 344 -18.46 -2.25 20.59
CA SER A 344 -18.54 -3.69 20.26
C SER A 344 -19.62 -3.98 19.20
N VAL A 345 -20.83 -3.43 19.37
CA VAL A 345 -21.91 -3.62 18.38
C VAL A 345 -21.49 -3.04 17.00
N ALA A 346 -20.87 -1.86 16.98
CA ALA A 346 -20.41 -1.25 15.77
C ALA A 346 -19.36 -2.12 15.04
N GLU A 347 -18.34 -2.61 15.75
CA GLU A 347 -17.32 -3.51 15.20
C GLU A 347 -17.92 -4.83 14.69
N ILE A 348 -18.83 -5.47 15.46
CA ILE A 348 -19.50 -6.72 15.03
C ILE A 348 -20.27 -6.50 13.72
N VAL A 349 -21.09 -5.45 13.64
CA VAL A 349 -21.92 -5.19 12.45
C VAL A 349 -21.06 -4.93 11.22
N PHE A 350 -20.04 -4.07 11.31
CA PHE A 350 -19.24 -3.73 10.14
C PHE A 350 -18.18 -4.78 9.79
N THR A 351 -17.70 -5.57 10.75
CA THR A 351 -16.91 -6.78 10.46
C THR A 351 -17.77 -7.84 9.77
N PHE A 352 -19.05 -7.99 10.17
CA PHE A 352 -20.00 -8.83 9.45
C PHE A 352 -20.18 -8.36 7.99
N VAL A 353 -20.36 -7.05 7.75
CA VAL A 353 -20.47 -6.52 6.39
C VAL A 353 -19.23 -6.89 5.56
N LEU A 354 -18.03 -6.67 6.09
CA LEU A 354 -16.78 -7.03 5.42
C LEU A 354 -16.72 -8.54 5.10
N ALA A 355 -16.92 -9.38 6.11
CA ALA A 355 -16.85 -10.84 5.95
C ALA A 355 -17.92 -11.36 4.97
N TYR A 356 -19.15 -10.84 5.06
CA TYR A 356 -20.24 -11.21 4.17
C TYR A 356 -19.93 -10.85 2.72
N VAL A 357 -19.40 -9.64 2.47
CA VAL A 357 -19.00 -9.23 1.11
C VAL A 357 -17.88 -10.12 0.60
N VAL A 358 -16.86 -10.43 1.41
CA VAL A 358 -15.79 -11.39 1.01
C VAL A 358 -16.39 -12.73 0.58
N LEU A 359 -17.30 -13.30 1.38
CA LEU A 359 -17.94 -14.57 1.04
C LEU A 359 -18.74 -14.49 -0.27
N CYS A 360 -19.44 -13.39 -0.52
CA CYS A 360 -20.22 -13.20 -1.72
C CYS A 360 -19.34 -13.00 -2.97
N VAL A 361 -18.36 -12.10 -2.93
CA VAL A 361 -17.65 -11.67 -4.16
C VAL A 361 -16.42 -12.50 -4.48
N ALA A 362 -15.85 -13.21 -3.50
CA ALA A 362 -14.62 -13.96 -3.67
C ALA A 362 -14.79 -15.50 -3.52
N ILE A 363 -15.70 -15.96 -2.67
CA ILE A 363 -15.85 -17.37 -2.32
C ILE A 363 -17.06 -18.02 -3.01
N SER A 364 -18.22 -17.35 -3.03
CA SER A 364 -19.45 -17.87 -3.63
C SER A 364 -19.28 -18.14 -5.12
N GLN A 365 -19.74 -19.31 -5.56
CA GLN A 365 -19.70 -19.67 -6.99
C GLN A 365 -20.76 -18.88 -7.82
N THR A 366 -21.82 -18.41 -7.18
CA THR A 366 -22.95 -17.76 -7.84
C THR A 366 -22.75 -16.26 -8.01
N THR A 367 -22.12 -15.62 -7.01
CA THR A 367 -22.00 -14.15 -6.93
C THR A 367 -20.56 -13.65 -7.06
N LYS A 368 -19.60 -14.55 -7.31
CA LYS A 368 -18.18 -14.21 -7.49
C LYS A 368 -17.99 -13.20 -8.63
N VAL A 369 -17.17 -12.17 -8.39
CA VAL A 369 -16.89 -11.09 -9.34
C VAL A 369 -15.40 -11.11 -9.69
N SER A 370 -15.05 -11.46 -10.90
CA SER A 370 -13.66 -11.73 -11.32
C SER A 370 -12.73 -10.51 -11.31
N HIS A 371 -13.26 -9.30 -11.54
CA HIS A 371 -12.44 -8.10 -11.64
C HIS A 371 -12.72 -7.04 -10.56
N MET A 372 -13.87 -7.12 -9.89
CA MET A 372 -14.29 -6.11 -8.91
C MET A 372 -14.18 -6.56 -7.46
N PHE A 373 -13.80 -7.81 -7.20
CA PHE A 373 -13.77 -8.37 -5.83
C PHE A 373 -12.92 -7.57 -4.86
N GLY A 374 -11.69 -7.20 -5.25
CA GLY A 374 -10.78 -6.44 -4.40
C GLY A 374 -11.30 -5.04 -4.09
N PHE A 375 -11.88 -4.35 -5.07
CA PHE A 375 -12.51 -3.05 -4.88
C PHE A 375 -13.74 -3.12 -3.97
N ALA A 376 -14.61 -4.12 -4.15
CA ALA A 376 -15.78 -4.33 -3.30
C ALA A 376 -15.39 -4.60 -1.85
N ILE A 377 -14.40 -5.48 -1.62
CA ILE A 377 -13.91 -5.80 -0.28
C ILE A 377 -13.25 -4.58 0.38
N GLY A 378 -12.35 -3.90 -0.34
CA GLY A 378 -11.71 -2.69 0.18
C GLY A 378 -12.71 -1.58 0.50
N SER A 379 -13.76 -1.43 -0.32
CA SER A 379 -14.83 -0.44 -0.07
C SER A 379 -15.56 -0.67 1.26
N CYS A 380 -15.63 -1.90 1.78
CA CYS A 380 -16.18 -2.16 3.11
C CYS A 380 -15.40 -1.44 4.21
N VAL A 381 -14.07 -1.31 4.04
CA VAL A 381 -13.23 -0.56 4.97
C VAL A 381 -13.50 0.94 4.89
N THR A 382 -13.74 1.48 3.69
CA THR A 382 -14.19 2.87 3.54
C THR A 382 -15.52 3.09 4.26
N VAL A 383 -16.49 2.19 4.03
CA VAL A 383 -17.82 2.26 4.66
C VAL A 383 -17.71 2.21 6.18
N GLY A 384 -17.08 1.18 6.74
CA GLY A 384 -16.93 1.03 8.18
C GLY A 384 -16.11 2.15 8.81
N GLY A 385 -14.96 2.48 8.22
CA GLY A 385 -14.06 3.51 8.75
C GLY A 385 -14.72 4.89 8.87
N PHE A 386 -15.51 5.31 7.88
CA PHE A 386 -16.26 6.57 8.00
C PHE A 386 -17.52 6.45 8.87
N ALA A 387 -18.22 5.30 8.85
CA ALA A 387 -19.45 5.14 9.60
C ALA A 387 -19.21 5.01 11.10
N ILE A 388 -18.22 4.22 11.52
CA ILE A 388 -18.00 3.87 12.93
C ILE A 388 -16.64 4.31 13.49
N GLY A 389 -15.78 4.94 12.69
CA GLY A 389 -14.48 5.43 13.17
C GLY A 389 -14.60 6.39 14.36
N GLY A 390 -15.64 7.21 14.43
CA GLY A 390 -15.97 8.09 15.56
C GLY A 390 -16.61 7.37 16.75
N ILE A 391 -16.87 6.07 16.66
CA ILE A 391 -17.49 5.24 17.71
C ILE A 391 -16.47 4.30 18.34
N SER A 392 -15.75 3.52 17.50
CA SER A 392 -14.85 2.43 17.91
C SER A 392 -13.43 2.55 17.35
N GLY A 393 -13.20 3.46 16.42
CA GLY A 393 -12.00 3.50 15.59
C GLY A 393 -12.15 2.77 14.25
N GLY A 394 -13.17 1.90 14.09
CA GLY A 394 -13.45 1.21 12.83
C GLY A 394 -12.36 0.22 12.44
N SER A 395 -11.90 -0.60 13.34
CA SER A 395 -10.79 -1.55 13.15
C SER A 395 -11.14 -2.66 12.14
N LEU A 396 -12.30 -3.29 12.29
CA LEU A 396 -12.85 -4.38 11.46
C LEU A 396 -11.89 -5.57 11.26
N ASN A 397 -10.79 -5.60 12.01
CA ASN A 397 -9.71 -6.55 11.81
C ASN A 397 -8.95 -6.81 13.12
N PRO A 398 -9.00 -8.02 13.67
CA PRO A 398 -8.27 -8.38 14.88
C PRO A 398 -6.75 -8.18 14.77
N ALA A 399 -6.15 -8.20 13.57
CA ALA A 399 -4.73 -7.92 13.37
C ALA A 399 -4.36 -6.42 13.53
N VAL A 400 -5.33 -5.52 13.56
CA VAL A 400 -5.14 -4.11 13.91
C VAL A 400 -5.15 -3.91 15.44
N SER A 401 -5.87 -4.73 16.18
CA SER A 401 -6.07 -4.59 17.62
C SER A 401 -4.79 -4.65 18.47
N PRO A 402 -3.76 -5.47 18.17
CA PRO A 402 -2.49 -5.46 18.91
C PRO A 402 -1.78 -4.10 18.92
N PHE A 403 -2.06 -3.24 17.95
CA PHE A 403 -1.57 -1.86 17.90
C PHE A 403 -2.02 -1.05 19.15
N ALA A 404 -3.24 -1.27 19.63
CA ALA A 404 -3.77 -0.60 20.79
C ALA A 404 -3.22 -1.14 22.11
N CYS A 405 -2.96 -2.44 22.19
CA CYS A 405 -2.44 -3.07 23.42
C CYS A 405 -1.03 -2.56 23.78
N MET A 406 -0.21 -2.17 22.78
CA MET A 406 1.09 -1.57 23.02
C MET A 406 0.99 -0.19 23.68
N TRP A 407 -0.05 0.58 23.37
CA TRP A 407 -0.28 1.91 23.94
C TRP A 407 -0.71 1.84 25.41
N TRP A 408 -1.65 0.96 25.75
CA TRP A 408 -2.14 0.77 27.14
C TRP A 408 -1.02 0.45 28.13
N ARG A 409 0.02 -0.26 27.70
CA ARG A 409 1.16 -0.62 28.54
C ARG A 409 2.12 0.52 28.78
N VAL A 410 2.34 1.37 27.81
CA VAL A 410 3.25 2.52 27.94
C VAL A 410 2.65 3.57 28.88
N GLU A 411 1.33 3.80 28.86
CA GLU A 411 0.68 4.75 29.77
C GLU A 411 0.47 4.21 31.20
N MET A 412 0.13 2.91 31.34
CA MET A 412 -0.22 2.38 32.68
C MET A 412 0.97 1.94 33.53
N PHE A 413 2.11 1.58 32.95
CA PHE A 413 3.17 0.91 33.69
C PHE A 413 4.56 1.55 33.63
N GLY A 414 4.78 2.63 32.89
CA GLY A 414 6.00 3.49 32.97
C GLY A 414 7.38 2.80 32.93
N SER A 415 7.45 1.46 32.92
CA SER A 415 8.68 0.69 32.78
C SER A 415 8.38 -0.79 32.52
N TRP A 416 9.16 -1.37 31.62
CA TRP A 416 9.08 -2.75 31.20
C TRP A 416 9.58 -3.73 32.29
N ASN A 417 8.72 -4.56 32.88
CA ASN A 417 9.10 -5.74 33.64
C ASN A 417 8.62 -7.02 32.94
N ALA A 418 9.53 -7.91 32.66
CA ALA A 418 9.40 -9.07 31.78
C ALA A 418 8.43 -10.19 32.26
N THR A 419 7.78 -10.07 33.40
CA THR A 419 6.88 -11.10 33.97
C THR A 419 5.43 -11.04 33.46
N SER A 420 5.06 -10.00 32.70
CA SER A 420 3.67 -9.74 32.27
C SER A 420 3.38 -10.11 30.80
N GLY A 421 4.27 -10.85 30.14
CA GLY A 421 4.03 -11.36 28.78
C GLY A 421 2.89 -12.39 28.68
N PHE A 422 2.62 -13.10 29.77
CA PHE A 422 1.57 -14.12 29.84
C PHE A 422 0.17 -13.50 29.99
N ASP A 423 0.05 -12.39 30.72
CA ASP A 423 -1.22 -11.69 30.92
C ASP A 423 -1.71 -11.02 29.63
N LEU A 424 -0.78 -10.54 28.79
CA LEU A 424 -1.10 -9.97 27.47
C LEU A 424 -1.70 -11.01 26.50
N LEU A 425 -1.20 -12.25 26.56
CA LEU A 425 -1.76 -13.36 25.78
C LEU A 425 -3.17 -13.73 26.26
N LEU A 426 -3.43 -13.71 27.57
CA LEU A 426 -4.74 -13.97 28.15
C LEU A 426 -5.74 -12.86 27.82
N ASP A 427 -5.34 -11.58 27.85
CA ASP A 427 -6.20 -10.45 27.49
C ASP A 427 -6.51 -10.42 26.00
N VAL A 428 -5.55 -10.75 25.14
CA VAL A 428 -5.77 -10.90 23.68
C VAL A 428 -6.68 -12.10 23.42
N CYS A 429 -6.52 -13.21 24.13
CA CYS A 429 -7.42 -14.36 24.01
C CYS A 429 -8.83 -14.05 24.52
N ALA A 430 -8.97 -13.29 25.61
CA ALA A 430 -10.27 -12.86 26.12
C ALA A 430 -10.99 -11.90 25.17
N LEU A 431 -10.25 -11.00 24.50
CA LEU A 431 -10.78 -10.11 23.44
C LEU A 431 -11.14 -10.84 22.14
N LEU A 432 -10.51 -11.99 21.87
CA LEU A 432 -10.79 -12.80 20.67
C LEU A 432 -11.91 -13.82 20.89
N LEU A 433 -12.22 -14.15 22.15
CA LEU A 433 -13.24 -15.13 22.52
C LEU A 433 -14.51 -14.52 23.13
N GLY A 434 -14.52 -13.24 23.44
CA GLY A 434 -15.68 -12.46 23.88
C GLY A 434 -16.19 -11.58 22.79
#